data_752fe02127d330aeabbcb4491b9a0127
#
_entry.id   752fe02127d330aeabbcb4491b9a0127
#
_cell.length_a   1.000
_cell.length_b   1.000
_cell.length_c   1.000
_cell.angle_alpha   90.00
_cell.angle_beta   90.00
_cell.angle_gamma   90.00
#
_symmetry.space_group_name_H-M   'P 1'
#
loop_
_entity.id
_entity.type
_entity.pdbx_description
1 polymer ?
#
loop_
_entity_poly.entity_id
_entity_poly.type
_entity_poly.pdbx_seq_one_letter_code
_entity_poly.pdbx_strand_id
1 'polypeptide(L)'
;MKKRLVKAAALIAAVSIIGCVCSSCGKQDATVDEQGRTIISVADWPQKSGAELDNMEKLKAEFEAENPDVVIQPDSWTFDLKTFYPKAEAGLLPTVYGTAFTEVPVLVSSGYPAGLSNALSKRGYDGKFNEKVLDIISEDGEIYAFPWAAYVLGIAYNTELFEQAGLMEADGTPKQPKDWYELADFAVQIKEKTGKSGFMFPTANNVGGWMFTALAWSFGTDFMEQDENGDWKATFNTPECAEALQYIKDLKWKYDVLPANTLIDSEEYYKTFSVGNAGMIMAAGDVTERVVKYDMKPDQIGLMGIPAGPKRHVTLLGGSILCVASNATDAQKDAAIRWFEKRGYGCNADDISKKSIEDDIKTKLDGGQLIGVKSMSPWNNETEIVSYRNSIIDKYANSNPNHVRLYNEFVTDSSVEIQPEEPVCTQDLYGVLDNCIQEVLTDENADCAAILEKANSDFQRNYLDNLDY
;
A
#
# COMPACT_ATOMS: atom_id res chain seq x y z
N MET A 1 -45.70 68.50 2.96
CA MET A 1 -45.61 69.86 2.34
C MET A 1 -44.47 69.88 1.35
N LYS A 2 -44.84 70.28 0.10
CA LYS A 2 -44.02 70.89 -0.99
C LYS A 2 -42.73 70.13 -1.39
N LYS A 3 -42.70 69.40 -2.51
CA LYS A 3 -42.55 69.81 -3.92
C LYS A 3 -41.37 70.78 -4.16
N ARG A 4 -40.36 70.35 -4.94
CA ARG A 4 -40.12 70.84 -6.27
C ARG A 4 -39.01 70.08 -7.02
N LEU A 5 -39.37 69.69 -8.23
CA LEU A 5 -38.56 69.33 -9.37
C LEU A 5 -37.62 70.45 -9.81
N VAL A 6 -36.47 70.16 -10.39
CA VAL A 6 -35.91 70.79 -11.58
C VAL A 6 -35.19 69.77 -12.44
N LYS A 7 -35.43 69.93 -13.75
CA LYS A 7 -34.98 69.08 -14.87
C LYS A 7 -33.64 69.51 -15.43
N ALA A 8 -32.96 68.52 -16.03
CA ALA A 8 -32.28 68.53 -17.34
C ALA A 8 -30.88 69.12 -17.44
N ALA A 9 -29.93 68.33 -17.93
CA ALA A 9 -29.42 68.42 -19.33
C ALA A 9 -28.40 67.28 -19.59
N ALA A 10 -28.51 66.67 -20.73
CA ALA A 10 -27.68 65.60 -21.24
C ALA A 10 -26.33 66.11 -21.68
N LEU A 11 -25.26 65.31 -21.43
CA LEU A 11 -24.06 65.31 -22.25
C LEU A 11 -23.58 63.88 -22.41
N ILE A 12 -23.53 63.44 -23.65
CA ILE A 12 -23.04 62.12 -24.10
C ILE A 12 -21.52 62.15 -24.01
N ALA A 13 -20.96 61.29 -23.17
CA ALA A 13 -19.54 60.89 -23.28
C ALA A 13 -19.50 59.38 -23.33
N ALA A 14 -19.19 58.84 -24.49
CA ALA A 14 -18.91 57.44 -24.70
C ALA A 14 -17.61 57.07 -23.95
N VAL A 15 -17.72 56.32 -22.87
CA VAL A 15 -16.59 55.67 -22.23
C VAL A 15 -16.81 54.16 -22.42
N SER A 16 -15.91 53.57 -23.19
CA SER A 16 -15.82 52.12 -23.40
C SER A 16 -15.59 51.45 -22.06
N ILE A 17 -16.64 50.82 -21.52
CA ILE A 17 -16.52 49.91 -20.36
C ILE A 17 -16.05 48.57 -20.91
N ILE A 18 -14.75 48.32 -20.77
CA ILE A 18 -14.18 46.97 -20.82
C ILE A 18 -14.77 46.26 -19.61
N GLY A 19 -15.74 45.40 -19.88
CA GLY A 19 -16.32 44.55 -18.86
C GLY A 19 -15.28 43.54 -18.38
N CYS A 20 -14.70 43.77 -17.20
CA CYS A 20 -14.14 42.67 -16.40
C CYS A 20 -15.28 41.81 -15.93
N VAL A 21 -15.56 40.77 -16.67
CA VAL A 21 -16.34 39.65 -16.18
C VAL A 21 -15.45 38.93 -15.14
N CYS A 22 -15.69 39.21 -13.87
CA CYS A 22 -15.18 38.37 -12.80
C CYS A 22 -15.92 37.03 -12.88
N SER A 23 -15.45 36.14 -13.71
CA SER A 23 -15.80 34.73 -13.66
C SER A 23 -15.10 34.09 -12.45
N SER A 24 -15.71 34.21 -11.29
CA SER A 24 -15.44 33.37 -10.13
C SER A 24 -16.32 32.12 -10.25
N CYS A 25 -16.11 31.34 -11.29
CA CYS A 25 -16.47 29.92 -11.32
C CYS A 25 -15.16 29.16 -11.16
N GLY A 26 -15.15 28.14 -10.29
CA GLY A 26 -13.99 27.26 -10.10
C GLY A 26 -13.45 26.85 -11.47
N LYS A 27 -12.17 27.13 -11.72
CA LYS A 27 -11.51 26.70 -12.95
C LYS A 27 -11.40 25.19 -12.86
N GLN A 28 -12.22 24.49 -13.63
CA GLN A 28 -11.88 23.16 -14.10
C GLN A 28 -10.52 23.29 -14.77
N ASP A 29 -9.52 22.52 -14.35
CA ASP A 29 -8.19 22.58 -14.95
C ASP A 29 -8.31 22.39 -16.46
N ALA A 30 -7.63 23.25 -17.21
CA ALA A 30 -7.68 23.19 -18.67
C ALA A 30 -7.12 21.83 -19.12
N THR A 31 -7.83 21.12 -19.97
CA THR A 31 -7.37 19.81 -20.51
C THR A 31 -6.28 19.96 -21.58
N VAL A 32 -6.15 21.19 -22.14
CA VAL A 32 -5.11 21.56 -23.12
C VAL A 32 -4.58 22.96 -22.81
N ASP A 33 -3.34 23.19 -23.16
CA ASP A 33 -2.73 24.51 -23.07
C ASP A 33 -3.01 25.39 -24.30
N GLU A 34 -2.46 26.61 -24.32
CA GLU A 34 -2.62 27.53 -25.45
C GLU A 34 -2.04 27.02 -26.77
N GLN A 35 -1.12 26.06 -26.74
CA GLN A 35 -0.50 25.42 -27.90
C GLN A 35 -1.26 24.15 -28.32
N GLY A 36 -2.33 23.79 -27.62
CA GLY A 36 -3.13 22.57 -27.87
C GLY A 36 -2.49 21.28 -27.34
N ARG A 37 -1.50 21.38 -26.45
CA ARG A 37 -0.89 20.20 -25.81
C ARG A 37 -1.76 19.71 -24.68
N THR A 38 -1.88 18.40 -24.54
CA THR A 38 -2.63 17.75 -23.43
C THR A 38 -1.97 18.06 -22.08
N ILE A 39 -2.74 18.60 -21.14
CA ILE A 39 -2.27 18.83 -19.77
C ILE A 39 -2.70 17.65 -18.91
N ILE A 40 -1.75 17.09 -18.15
CA ILE A 40 -2.04 16.19 -17.04
C ILE A 40 -1.50 16.78 -15.74
N SER A 41 -2.36 16.97 -14.74
CA SER A 41 -1.95 17.32 -13.39
C SER A 41 -1.60 16.06 -12.63
N VAL A 42 -0.44 16.03 -11.97
CA VAL A 42 0.10 14.85 -11.30
C VAL A 42 0.28 15.15 -9.82
N ALA A 43 -0.48 14.42 -8.99
CA ALA A 43 -0.42 14.48 -7.53
C ALA A 43 0.91 13.96 -6.97
N ASP A 44 1.07 14.07 -5.66
CA ASP A 44 2.26 13.62 -4.91
C ASP A 44 3.58 14.25 -5.38
N TRP A 45 3.52 15.46 -5.95
CA TRP A 45 4.73 16.11 -6.43
C TRP A 45 5.58 16.62 -5.27
N PRO A 46 6.88 16.27 -5.20
CA PRO A 46 7.75 16.65 -4.11
C PRO A 46 7.84 18.17 -3.95
N GLN A 47 7.69 18.67 -2.71
CA GLN A 47 7.69 20.11 -2.41
C GLN A 47 9.01 20.60 -1.84
N LYS A 48 9.78 19.69 -1.22
CA LYS A 48 11.04 20.08 -0.58
C LYS A 48 12.18 19.98 -1.58
N SER A 49 13.02 21.01 -1.63
CA SER A 49 14.29 20.95 -2.37
C SER A 49 15.15 19.76 -1.91
N GLY A 50 15.69 19.02 -2.86
CA GLY A 50 16.50 17.84 -2.62
C GLY A 50 16.47 16.88 -3.80
N ALA A 51 17.16 15.78 -3.67
CA ALA A 51 17.34 14.81 -4.76
C ALA A 51 16.01 14.26 -5.33
N GLU A 52 14.98 14.13 -4.51
CA GLU A 52 13.68 13.64 -4.96
C GLU A 52 13.00 14.63 -5.93
N LEU A 53 12.94 15.91 -5.57
CA LEU A 53 12.39 16.94 -6.44
C LEU A 53 13.24 17.11 -7.71
N ASP A 54 14.57 17.14 -7.57
CA ASP A 54 15.48 17.29 -8.71
C ASP A 54 15.32 16.13 -9.71
N ASN A 55 15.17 14.91 -9.22
CA ASN A 55 14.92 13.72 -10.05
C ASN A 55 13.55 13.80 -10.74
N MET A 56 12.51 14.24 -10.04
CA MET A 56 11.16 14.35 -10.61
C MET A 56 11.08 15.44 -11.68
N GLU A 57 11.70 16.59 -11.45
CA GLU A 57 11.78 17.67 -12.45
C GLU A 57 12.59 17.27 -13.68
N LYS A 58 13.68 16.53 -13.51
CA LYS A 58 14.45 15.97 -14.60
C LYS A 58 13.62 14.99 -15.43
N LEU A 59 12.93 14.06 -14.76
CA LEU A 59 12.08 13.06 -15.39
C LEU A 59 10.94 13.72 -16.19
N LYS A 60 10.31 14.76 -15.61
CA LYS A 60 9.31 15.59 -16.29
C LYS A 60 9.87 16.22 -17.55
N ALA A 61 11.04 16.87 -17.47
CA ALA A 61 11.65 17.52 -18.62
C ALA A 61 12.00 16.53 -19.74
N GLU A 62 12.50 15.36 -19.40
CA GLU A 62 12.77 14.28 -20.35
C GLU A 62 11.47 13.76 -20.99
N PHE A 63 10.42 13.53 -20.19
CA PHE A 63 9.12 13.10 -20.66
C PHE A 63 8.48 14.08 -21.66
N GLU A 64 8.46 15.37 -21.31
CA GLU A 64 7.90 16.40 -22.18
C GLU A 64 8.72 16.59 -23.49
N ALA A 65 10.02 16.37 -23.46
CA ALA A 65 10.86 16.37 -24.66
C ALA A 65 10.55 15.19 -25.60
N GLU A 66 10.27 14.02 -25.03
CA GLU A 66 9.89 12.80 -25.77
C GLU A 66 8.41 12.84 -26.21
N ASN A 67 7.56 13.60 -25.52
CA ASN A 67 6.12 13.73 -25.73
C ASN A 67 5.73 15.21 -25.92
N PRO A 68 6.07 15.84 -27.05
CA PRO A 68 5.86 17.27 -27.27
C PRO A 68 4.37 17.68 -27.31
N ASP A 69 3.46 16.72 -27.35
CA ASP A 69 2.01 16.86 -27.27
C ASP A 69 1.46 16.93 -25.85
N VAL A 70 2.32 16.74 -24.81
CA VAL A 70 1.91 16.66 -23.40
C VAL A 70 2.65 17.71 -22.54
N VAL A 71 1.95 18.20 -21.53
CA VAL A 71 2.51 19.03 -20.45
C VAL A 71 2.13 18.42 -19.11
N ILE A 72 3.11 18.21 -18.23
CA ILE A 72 2.87 17.82 -16.85
C ILE A 72 2.73 19.05 -15.97
N GLN A 73 1.63 19.14 -15.25
CA GLN A 73 1.39 20.15 -14.23
C GLN A 73 1.59 19.51 -12.84
N PRO A 74 2.65 19.87 -12.11
CA PRO A 74 2.87 19.38 -10.75
C PRO A 74 1.74 19.78 -9.80
N ASP A 75 1.26 18.84 -8.99
CA ASP A 75 0.32 19.06 -7.88
C ASP A 75 0.90 18.44 -6.61
N SER A 76 0.97 19.22 -5.54
CA SER A 76 1.52 18.78 -4.25
C SER A 76 0.52 18.03 -3.37
N TRP A 77 -0.74 17.97 -3.80
CA TRP A 77 -1.74 17.24 -3.04
C TRP A 77 -1.41 15.75 -2.98
N THR A 78 -1.54 15.18 -1.80
CA THR A 78 -1.41 13.75 -1.54
C THR A 78 -2.77 13.20 -1.16
N PHE A 79 -3.07 11.98 -1.58
CA PHE A 79 -4.34 11.32 -1.25
C PHE A 79 -4.55 11.25 0.27
N ASP A 80 -5.70 11.74 0.70
CA ASP A 80 -6.23 11.66 2.07
C ASP A 80 -7.75 11.70 1.97
N LEU A 81 -8.42 10.72 2.55
CA LEU A 81 -9.88 10.56 2.44
C LEU A 81 -10.67 11.80 2.86
N LYS A 82 -10.19 12.54 3.87
CA LYS A 82 -10.90 13.75 4.36
C LYS A 82 -10.88 14.88 3.34
N THR A 83 -9.86 14.93 2.49
CA THR A 83 -9.71 15.97 1.45
C THR A 83 -10.10 15.45 0.07
N PHE A 84 -10.10 14.14 -0.13
CA PHE A 84 -10.41 13.51 -1.41
C PHE A 84 -11.85 13.76 -1.83
N TYR A 85 -12.85 13.39 -1.03
CA TYR A 85 -14.25 13.53 -1.40
C TYR A 85 -14.67 14.97 -1.70
N PRO A 86 -14.36 15.98 -0.85
CA PRO A 86 -14.66 17.37 -1.19
C PRO A 86 -13.99 17.84 -2.49
N LYS A 87 -12.77 17.35 -2.79
CA LYS A 87 -12.04 17.70 -4.01
C LYS A 87 -12.66 17.01 -5.24
N ALA A 88 -13.07 15.74 -5.10
CA ALA A 88 -13.73 14.95 -6.12
C ALA A 88 -15.09 15.55 -6.51
N GLU A 89 -15.93 15.83 -5.52
CA GLU A 89 -17.25 16.49 -5.68
C GLU A 89 -17.14 17.86 -6.38
N ALA A 90 -16.07 18.58 -6.09
CA ALA A 90 -15.81 19.87 -6.73
C ALA A 90 -15.22 19.75 -8.15
N GLY A 91 -14.91 18.53 -8.63
CA GLY A 91 -14.21 18.30 -9.91
C GLY A 91 -12.78 18.82 -9.93
N LEU A 92 -12.11 18.86 -8.77
CA LEU A 92 -10.77 19.42 -8.58
C LEU A 92 -9.70 18.36 -8.30
N LEU A 93 -10.00 17.07 -8.58
CA LEU A 93 -8.96 16.04 -8.50
C LEU A 93 -7.88 16.28 -9.54
N PRO A 94 -6.59 16.07 -9.21
CA PRO A 94 -5.55 16.00 -10.21
C PRO A 94 -5.88 14.92 -11.26
N THR A 95 -5.42 15.09 -12.49
CA THR A 95 -5.61 14.08 -13.54
C THR A 95 -5.08 12.72 -13.10
N VAL A 96 -3.94 12.70 -12.39
CA VAL A 96 -3.31 11.48 -11.86
C VAL A 96 -3.15 11.63 -10.36
N TYR A 97 -3.57 10.62 -9.61
CA TYR A 97 -3.35 10.52 -8.16
C TYR A 97 -3.03 9.09 -7.74
N GLY A 98 -2.23 8.95 -6.67
CA GLY A 98 -1.83 7.67 -6.12
C GLY A 98 -2.64 7.32 -4.88
N THR A 99 -2.90 6.01 -4.66
CA THR A 99 -3.47 5.49 -3.41
C THR A 99 -3.15 4.01 -3.24
N ALA A 100 -3.71 3.36 -2.20
CA ALA A 100 -3.54 1.94 -1.91
C ALA A 100 -4.62 1.09 -2.60
N PHE A 101 -4.41 -0.23 -2.64
CA PHE A 101 -5.39 -1.20 -3.12
C PHE A 101 -6.70 -1.15 -2.34
N THR A 102 -6.66 -0.86 -1.05
CA THR A 102 -7.82 -0.76 -0.16
C THR A 102 -8.89 0.22 -0.62
N GLU A 103 -8.46 1.26 -1.35
CA GLU A 103 -9.36 2.35 -1.74
C GLU A 103 -10.11 2.07 -3.06
N VAL A 104 -9.62 1.11 -3.88
CA VAL A 104 -10.15 0.88 -5.23
C VAL A 104 -11.64 0.56 -5.24
N PRO A 105 -12.17 -0.39 -4.45
CA PRO A 105 -13.59 -0.74 -4.51
C PRO A 105 -14.52 0.45 -4.23
N VAL A 106 -14.19 1.24 -3.19
CA VAL A 106 -14.99 2.42 -2.82
C VAL A 106 -14.87 3.54 -3.86
N LEU A 107 -13.69 3.76 -4.40
CA LEU A 107 -13.49 4.78 -5.43
C LEU A 107 -14.21 4.42 -6.72
N VAL A 108 -14.22 3.15 -7.11
CA VAL A 108 -14.88 2.67 -8.33
C VAL A 108 -16.39 2.74 -8.18
N SER A 109 -16.96 2.25 -7.07
CA SER A 109 -18.39 2.34 -6.79
C SER A 109 -18.91 3.79 -6.75
N SER A 110 -18.06 4.73 -6.32
CA SER A 110 -18.35 6.17 -6.30
C SER A 110 -18.08 6.87 -7.65
N GLY A 111 -17.57 6.18 -8.68
CA GLY A 111 -17.36 6.71 -10.03
C GLY A 111 -16.23 7.74 -10.15
N TYR A 112 -15.28 7.78 -9.23
CA TYR A 112 -14.20 8.77 -9.23
C TYR A 112 -13.01 8.43 -10.14
N PRO A 113 -12.58 7.16 -10.32
CA PRO A 113 -11.55 6.82 -11.29
C PRO A 113 -12.13 6.63 -12.70
N ALA A 114 -11.33 6.96 -13.69
CA ALA A 114 -11.65 6.69 -15.09
C ALA A 114 -11.37 5.23 -15.46
N GLY A 115 -12.20 4.64 -16.32
CA GLY A 115 -11.86 3.37 -16.98
C GLY A 115 -10.65 3.52 -17.90
N LEU A 116 -9.70 2.59 -17.81
CA LEU A 116 -8.41 2.62 -18.50
C LEU A 116 -8.25 1.49 -19.52
N SER A 117 -9.15 0.49 -19.57
CA SER A 117 -9.01 -0.73 -20.41
C SER A 117 -8.66 -0.42 -21.85
N ASN A 118 -9.39 0.50 -22.49
CA ASN A 118 -9.15 0.87 -23.87
C ASN A 118 -7.77 1.52 -24.10
N ALA A 119 -7.32 2.37 -23.18
CA ALA A 119 -6.01 3.02 -23.28
C ALA A 119 -4.87 2.02 -23.01
N LEU A 120 -5.06 1.12 -22.04
CA LEU A 120 -4.13 0.04 -21.72
C LEU A 120 -4.01 -0.98 -22.85
N SER A 121 -5.15 -1.43 -23.43
CA SER A 121 -5.16 -2.37 -24.56
C SER A 121 -4.40 -1.84 -25.78
N LYS A 122 -4.60 -0.55 -26.14
CA LYS A 122 -3.84 0.11 -27.22
C LYS A 122 -2.33 0.10 -27.01
N ARG A 123 -1.89 -0.05 -25.77
CA ARG A 123 -0.47 -0.08 -25.37
C ARG A 123 0.05 -1.49 -25.06
N GLY A 124 -0.77 -2.52 -25.32
CA GLY A 124 -0.37 -3.93 -25.22
C GLY A 124 -0.37 -4.52 -23.80
N TYR A 125 -1.21 -3.98 -22.91
CA TYR A 125 -1.33 -4.47 -21.54
C TYR A 125 -2.28 -5.67 -21.38
N ASP A 126 -2.96 -6.11 -22.43
CA ASP A 126 -3.89 -7.25 -22.38
C ASP A 126 -3.17 -8.52 -21.89
N GLY A 127 -3.71 -9.14 -20.84
CA GLY A 127 -3.16 -10.37 -20.26
C GLY A 127 -1.79 -10.18 -19.56
N LYS A 128 -1.38 -8.94 -19.28
CA LYS A 128 -0.09 -8.65 -18.64
C LYS A 128 -0.16 -8.53 -17.13
N PHE A 129 -1.32 -8.27 -16.56
CA PHE A 129 -1.50 -8.11 -15.13
C PHE A 129 -1.41 -9.45 -14.40
N ASN A 130 -0.93 -9.41 -13.17
CA ASN A 130 -1.13 -10.48 -12.21
C ASN A 130 -2.63 -10.61 -11.92
N GLU A 131 -3.19 -11.82 -12.01
CA GLU A 131 -4.62 -12.07 -11.87
C GLU A 131 -5.17 -11.53 -10.53
N LYS A 132 -4.45 -11.75 -9.42
CA LYS A 132 -4.87 -11.28 -8.10
C LYS A 132 -4.90 -9.75 -7.99
N VAL A 133 -3.98 -9.09 -8.66
CA VAL A 133 -3.96 -7.62 -8.74
C VAL A 133 -5.06 -7.12 -9.66
N LEU A 134 -5.28 -7.80 -10.79
CA LEU A 134 -6.33 -7.44 -11.74
C LEU A 134 -7.72 -7.49 -11.09
N ASP A 135 -7.98 -8.51 -10.27
CA ASP A 135 -9.25 -8.67 -9.54
C ASP A 135 -9.56 -7.45 -8.65
N ILE A 136 -8.53 -6.81 -8.06
CA ILE A 136 -8.70 -5.64 -7.19
C ILE A 136 -8.95 -4.36 -7.99
N ILE A 137 -8.24 -4.20 -9.11
CA ILE A 137 -8.24 -2.94 -9.88
C ILE A 137 -9.28 -2.89 -10.98
N SER A 138 -10.13 -3.93 -11.12
CA SER A 138 -11.16 -4.01 -12.17
C SER A 138 -12.54 -4.34 -11.61
N GLU A 139 -13.56 -3.82 -12.27
CA GLU A 139 -14.97 -4.12 -12.02
C GLU A 139 -15.69 -4.27 -13.36
N ASP A 140 -16.53 -5.28 -13.50
CA ASP A 140 -17.30 -5.58 -14.72
C ASP A 140 -16.44 -5.65 -16.00
N GLY A 141 -15.17 -6.06 -15.87
CA GLY A 141 -14.22 -6.18 -16.98
C GLY A 141 -13.55 -4.86 -17.40
N GLU A 142 -13.84 -3.76 -16.74
CA GLU A 142 -13.14 -2.49 -16.91
C GLU A 142 -12.05 -2.33 -15.84
N ILE A 143 -10.87 -1.86 -16.25
CA ILE A 143 -9.71 -1.60 -15.37
C ILE A 143 -9.74 -0.13 -14.97
N TYR A 144 -9.71 0.16 -13.67
CA TYR A 144 -9.84 1.51 -13.11
C TYR A 144 -8.57 2.09 -12.49
N ALA A 145 -7.52 1.27 -12.35
CA ALA A 145 -6.27 1.72 -11.76
C ALA A 145 -5.07 1.10 -12.45
N PHE A 146 -3.93 1.77 -12.36
CA PHE A 146 -2.64 1.28 -12.84
C PHE A 146 -1.78 0.88 -11.63
N PRO A 147 -1.51 -0.42 -11.42
CA PRO A 147 -0.74 -0.88 -10.28
C PRO A 147 0.77 -0.68 -10.55
N TRP A 148 1.49 -0.13 -9.57
CA TRP A 148 2.94 0.03 -9.68
C TRP A 148 3.74 -0.74 -8.62
N ALA A 149 3.09 -1.15 -7.53
CA ALA A 149 3.67 -2.01 -6.51
C ALA A 149 2.64 -3.04 -6.02
N ALA A 150 3.10 -4.26 -5.78
CA ALA A 150 2.35 -5.32 -5.10
C ALA A 150 3.28 -6.05 -4.15
N TYR A 151 2.77 -6.48 -3.01
CA TYR A 151 3.53 -7.21 -2.00
C TYR A 151 2.61 -8.14 -1.19
N VAL A 152 3.23 -9.15 -0.59
CA VAL A 152 2.58 -10.03 0.38
C VAL A 152 3.34 -10.01 1.70
N LEU A 153 2.64 -10.25 2.81
CA LEU A 153 3.25 -10.38 4.13
C LEU A 153 3.95 -11.74 4.26
N GLY A 154 5.08 -11.70 4.93
CA GLY A 154 5.84 -12.85 5.38
C GLY A 154 6.41 -12.59 6.76
N ILE A 155 7.46 -13.31 7.13
CA ILE A 155 8.20 -13.14 8.37
C ILE A 155 9.62 -12.70 8.03
N ALA A 156 10.03 -11.52 8.51
CA ALA A 156 11.42 -11.13 8.54
C ALA A 156 12.06 -11.63 9.84
N TYR A 157 13.27 -12.11 9.76
CA TYR A 157 13.99 -12.65 10.91
C TYR A 157 15.42 -12.12 10.98
N ASN A 158 15.96 -11.99 12.19
CA ASN A 158 17.35 -11.64 12.44
C ASN A 158 18.21 -12.90 12.35
N THR A 159 19.12 -12.95 11.37
CA THR A 159 19.95 -14.13 11.09
C THR A 159 20.86 -14.51 12.26
N GLU A 160 21.46 -13.52 12.95
CA GLU A 160 22.34 -13.76 14.08
C GLU A 160 21.58 -14.37 15.28
N LEU A 161 20.37 -13.88 15.54
CA LEU A 161 19.54 -14.44 16.62
C LEU A 161 19.02 -15.84 16.28
N PHE A 162 18.73 -16.10 14.99
CA PHE A 162 18.37 -17.42 14.51
C PHE A 162 19.53 -18.42 14.64
N GLU A 163 20.76 -18.01 14.29
CA GLU A 163 21.95 -18.85 14.49
C GLU A 163 22.20 -19.17 15.97
N GLN A 164 22.15 -18.16 16.84
CA GLN A 164 22.31 -18.33 18.30
C GLN A 164 21.24 -19.23 18.89
N ALA A 165 20.02 -19.17 18.36
CA ALA A 165 18.91 -20.03 18.78
C ALA A 165 18.99 -21.44 18.17
N GLY A 166 19.84 -21.73 17.21
CA GLY A 166 19.92 -23.01 16.51
C GLY A 166 18.76 -23.21 15.51
N LEU A 167 18.24 -22.12 14.97
CA LEU A 167 17.16 -22.08 13.99
C LEU A 167 17.66 -21.93 12.55
N MET A 168 18.97 -22.10 12.31
CA MET A 168 19.57 -22.09 10.98
C MET A 168 20.15 -23.46 10.66
N GLU A 169 20.04 -23.87 9.40
CA GLU A 169 20.77 -25.00 8.85
C GLU A 169 22.21 -24.61 8.48
N ALA A 170 23.07 -25.60 8.28
CA ALA A 170 24.50 -25.35 8.01
C ALA A 170 24.79 -24.54 6.73
N ASP A 171 23.87 -24.53 5.78
CA ASP A 171 23.96 -23.77 4.53
C ASP A 171 23.39 -22.36 4.63
N GLY A 172 22.91 -21.95 5.82
CA GLY A 172 22.27 -20.66 6.08
C GLY A 172 20.79 -20.62 5.73
N THR A 173 20.14 -21.76 5.45
CA THR A 173 18.67 -21.84 5.32
C THR A 173 18.04 -21.73 6.69
N PRO A 174 17.05 -20.82 6.91
CA PRO A 174 16.32 -20.78 8.17
C PRO A 174 15.41 -21.99 8.28
N LYS A 175 15.21 -22.48 9.50
CA LYS A 175 14.04 -23.32 9.78
C LYS A 175 12.81 -22.48 9.61
N GLN A 176 11.79 -23.02 8.95
CA GLN A 176 10.52 -22.33 8.75
C GLN A 176 9.46 -22.92 9.68
N PRO A 177 8.78 -22.12 10.51
CA PRO A 177 7.68 -22.59 11.32
C PRO A 177 6.51 -22.99 10.41
N LYS A 178 5.94 -24.17 10.64
CA LYS A 178 4.83 -24.69 9.83
C LYS A 178 3.51 -23.96 10.12
N ASP A 179 3.34 -23.52 11.36
CA ASP A 179 2.15 -22.84 11.85
C ASP A 179 2.51 -21.76 12.89
N TRP A 180 1.53 -20.94 13.29
CA TRP A 180 1.72 -19.89 14.26
C TRP A 180 2.17 -20.40 15.64
N TYR A 181 1.77 -21.60 16.03
CA TYR A 181 2.18 -22.16 17.31
C TYR A 181 3.66 -22.55 17.31
N GLU A 182 4.16 -23.11 16.21
CA GLU A 182 5.59 -23.38 16.06
C GLU A 182 6.40 -22.08 15.94
N LEU A 183 5.83 -21.00 15.37
CA LEU A 183 6.46 -19.67 15.41
C LEU A 183 6.60 -19.18 16.86
N ALA A 184 5.59 -19.39 17.72
CA ALA A 184 5.71 -19.08 19.13
C ALA A 184 6.81 -19.92 19.83
N ASP A 185 6.95 -21.19 19.47
CA ASP A 185 8.04 -22.05 19.99
C ASP A 185 9.42 -21.52 19.55
N PHE A 186 9.56 -21.07 18.29
CA PHE A 186 10.79 -20.41 17.82
C PHE A 186 11.06 -19.11 18.59
N ALA A 187 10.03 -18.32 18.84
CA ALA A 187 10.15 -17.11 19.63
C ALA A 187 10.62 -17.38 21.07
N VAL A 188 10.10 -18.43 21.71
CA VAL A 188 10.57 -18.90 23.03
C VAL A 188 12.04 -19.32 22.96
N GLN A 189 12.41 -20.13 21.95
CA GLN A 189 13.80 -20.58 21.78
C GLN A 189 14.77 -19.42 21.58
N ILE A 190 14.40 -18.40 20.80
CA ILE A 190 15.21 -17.19 20.63
C ILE A 190 15.35 -16.47 21.99
N LYS A 191 14.26 -16.27 22.71
CA LYS A 191 14.27 -15.60 24.03
C LYS A 191 15.18 -16.33 25.02
N GLU A 192 15.04 -17.64 25.15
CA GLU A 192 15.84 -18.47 26.06
C GLU A 192 17.34 -18.45 25.73
N LYS A 193 17.70 -18.47 24.45
CA LYS A 193 19.10 -18.55 24.01
C LYS A 193 19.81 -17.20 23.98
N THR A 194 19.08 -16.12 23.70
CA THR A 194 19.67 -14.81 23.44
C THR A 194 19.31 -13.72 24.46
N GLY A 195 18.25 -13.94 25.23
CA GLY A 195 17.67 -12.94 26.14
C GLY A 195 16.93 -11.80 25.40
N LYS A 196 16.79 -11.89 24.07
CA LYS A 196 16.06 -10.92 23.24
C LYS A 196 14.60 -11.33 23.08
N SER A 197 13.74 -10.39 22.69
CA SER A 197 12.37 -10.74 22.31
C SER A 197 12.38 -11.69 21.12
N GLY A 198 11.62 -12.78 21.18
CA GLY A 198 11.59 -13.77 20.10
C GLY A 198 10.75 -13.28 18.92
N PHE A 199 9.67 -12.58 19.22
CA PHE A 199 8.77 -11.99 18.24
C PHE A 199 8.36 -10.58 18.67
N MET A 200 7.93 -9.77 17.72
CA MET A 200 7.36 -8.46 17.98
C MET A 200 6.15 -8.25 17.09
N PHE A 201 5.10 -7.64 17.64
CA PHE A 201 3.87 -7.32 16.94
C PHE A 201 3.58 -5.83 17.09
N PRO A 202 3.26 -5.09 16.01
CA PRO A 202 2.90 -3.67 16.11
C PRO A 202 1.49 -3.54 16.68
N THR A 203 1.16 -2.39 17.25
CA THR A 203 -0.11 -2.22 17.98
C THR A 203 -0.70 -0.83 17.85
N ALA A 204 -0.15 0.03 17.01
CA ALA A 204 -0.60 1.41 16.89
C ALA A 204 -0.55 1.91 15.44
N ASN A 205 -1.31 2.98 15.18
CA ASN A 205 -1.37 3.66 13.89
C ASN A 205 -1.82 2.74 12.73
N ASN A 206 -2.81 1.90 13.00
CA ASN A 206 -3.43 0.92 12.10
C ASN A 206 -2.52 -0.27 11.70
N VAL A 207 -1.24 -0.25 12.08
CA VAL A 207 -0.28 -1.27 11.63
C VAL A 207 -0.54 -2.63 12.29
N GLY A 208 -0.95 -2.63 13.56
CA GLY A 208 -1.31 -3.85 14.28
C GLY A 208 -2.55 -4.51 13.70
N GLY A 209 -3.62 -3.72 13.53
CA GLY A 209 -4.86 -4.19 12.92
C GLY A 209 -4.64 -4.72 11.51
N TRP A 210 -3.84 -4.01 10.71
CA TRP A 210 -3.47 -4.44 9.37
C TRP A 210 -2.79 -5.82 9.37
N MET A 211 -1.78 -6.04 10.22
CA MET A 211 -1.10 -7.35 10.30
C MET A 211 -1.97 -8.43 10.94
N PHE A 212 -2.85 -8.03 11.88
CA PHE A 212 -3.76 -8.95 12.55
C PHE A 212 -4.79 -9.56 11.58
N THR A 213 -5.19 -8.84 10.52
CA THR A 213 -6.13 -9.42 9.54
C THR A 213 -5.57 -10.69 8.91
N ALA A 214 -4.31 -10.68 8.45
CA ALA A 214 -3.68 -11.86 7.88
C ALA A 214 -3.59 -13.04 8.87
N LEU A 215 -3.30 -12.73 10.14
CA LEU A 215 -3.30 -13.74 11.21
C LEU A 215 -4.72 -14.30 11.42
N ALA A 216 -5.74 -13.46 11.59
CA ALA A 216 -7.11 -13.85 11.87
C ALA A 216 -7.76 -14.63 10.72
N TRP A 217 -7.50 -14.25 9.46
CA TRP A 217 -7.92 -15.04 8.29
C TRP A 217 -7.36 -16.46 8.36
N SER A 218 -6.11 -16.63 8.79
CA SER A 218 -5.49 -17.96 8.90
C SER A 218 -6.16 -18.84 9.96
N PHE A 219 -6.80 -18.22 10.96
CA PHE A 219 -7.63 -18.90 11.96
C PHE A 219 -9.04 -19.19 11.45
N GLY A 220 -9.47 -18.59 10.35
CA GLY A 220 -10.78 -18.82 9.72
C GLY A 220 -11.78 -17.68 9.91
N THR A 221 -11.33 -16.49 10.26
CA THR A 221 -12.16 -15.30 10.37
C THR A 221 -12.20 -14.56 9.05
N ASP A 222 -13.38 -14.10 8.64
CA ASP A 222 -13.58 -13.02 7.69
C ASP A 222 -14.19 -11.84 8.44
N PHE A 223 -13.78 -10.60 8.10
CA PHE A 223 -14.13 -9.44 8.92
C PHE A 223 -15.46 -8.82 8.56
N MET A 224 -15.90 -8.98 7.33
CA MET A 224 -17.18 -8.46 6.86
C MET A 224 -17.72 -9.25 5.67
N GLU A 225 -19.03 -9.19 5.47
CA GLU A 225 -19.73 -9.75 4.31
C GLU A 225 -20.89 -8.85 3.88
N GLN A 226 -21.32 -8.96 2.63
CA GLN A 226 -22.56 -8.31 2.18
C GLN A 226 -23.74 -9.24 2.41
N ASP A 227 -24.84 -8.66 2.93
CA ASP A 227 -26.11 -9.36 3.03
C ASP A 227 -26.85 -9.39 1.67
N GLU A 228 -28.04 -10.01 1.65
CA GLU A 228 -28.87 -10.16 0.44
C GLU A 228 -29.28 -8.81 -0.19
N ASN A 229 -29.22 -7.71 0.55
CA ASN A 229 -29.55 -6.37 0.08
C ASN A 229 -28.31 -5.59 -0.40
N GLY A 230 -27.13 -6.16 -0.23
CA GLY A 230 -25.85 -5.50 -0.51
C GLY A 230 -25.30 -4.69 0.66
N ASP A 231 -25.97 -4.71 1.83
CA ASP A 231 -25.47 -4.02 3.02
C ASP A 231 -24.30 -4.77 3.66
N TRP A 232 -23.25 -4.06 4.02
CA TRP A 232 -22.10 -4.64 4.71
C TRP A 232 -22.38 -4.94 6.17
N LYS A 233 -21.98 -6.14 6.60
CA LYS A 233 -22.13 -6.62 7.97
C LYS A 233 -20.76 -7.02 8.54
N ALA A 234 -20.46 -6.53 9.74
CA ALA A 234 -19.26 -6.96 10.48
C ALA A 234 -19.46 -8.38 11.00
N THR A 235 -18.49 -9.26 10.76
CA THR A 235 -18.61 -10.71 11.04
C THR A 235 -17.47 -11.27 11.90
N PHE A 236 -16.65 -10.42 12.54
CA PHE A 236 -15.44 -10.88 13.24
C PHE A 236 -15.61 -11.21 14.74
N ASN A 237 -16.83 -11.17 15.28
CA ASN A 237 -17.14 -11.65 16.64
C ASN A 237 -17.28 -13.18 16.71
N THR A 238 -16.32 -13.90 16.18
CA THR A 238 -16.33 -15.36 16.06
C THR A 238 -15.35 -16.04 17.04
N PRO A 239 -15.57 -17.33 17.36
CA PRO A 239 -14.59 -18.09 18.14
C PRO A 239 -13.21 -18.15 17.50
N GLU A 240 -13.13 -18.18 16.17
CA GLU A 240 -11.90 -18.19 15.39
C GLU A 240 -11.11 -16.89 15.56
N CYS A 241 -11.80 -15.73 15.50
CA CYS A 241 -11.16 -14.45 15.77
C CYS A 241 -10.71 -14.32 17.22
N ALA A 242 -11.52 -14.81 18.16
CA ALA A 242 -11.15 -14.84 19.57
C ALA A 242 -9.91 -15.71 19.82
N GLU A 243 -9.75 -16.84 19.10
CA GLU A 243 -8.56 -17.69 19.17
C GLU A 243 -7.32 -16.95 18.58
N ALA A 244 -7.47 -16.22 17.48
CA ALA A 244 -6.40 -15.42 16.91
C ALA A 244 -5.96 -14.28 17.85
N LEU A 245 -6.91 -13.59 18.49
CA LEU A 245 -6.60 -12.56 19.46
C LEU A 245 -6.00 -13.13 20.75
N GLN A 246 -6.46 -14.33 21.18
CA GLN A 246 -5.86 -15.08 22.30
C GLN A 246 -4.42 -15.49 22.01
N TYR A 247 -4.09 -15.87 20.75
CA TYR A 247 -2.73 -16.15 20.34
C TYR A 247 -1.81 -14.94 20.56
N ILE A 248 -2.23 -13.74 20.14
CA ILE A 248 -1.47 -12.50 20.40
C ILE A 248 -1.30 -12.25 21.91
N LYS A 249 -2.36 -12.45 22.68
CA LYS A 249 -2.32 -12.35 24.15
C LYS A 249 -1.33 -13.33 24.76
N ASP A 250 -1.34 -14.57 24.29
CA ASP A 250 -0.46 -15.66 24.77
C ASP A 250 1.02 -15.35 24.49
N LEU A 251 1.36 -14.72 23.38
CA LEU A 251 2.74 -14.31 23.07
C LEU A 251 3.34 -13.43 24.17
N LYS A 252 2.54 -12.63 24.87
CA LYS A 252 2.98 -11.82 25.99
C LYS A 252 2.90 -12.56 27.32
N TRP A 253 1.72 -13.02 27.68
CA TRP A 253 1.44 -13.43 29.05
C TRP A 253 1.82 -14.89 29.34
N LYS A 254 1.72 -15.75 28.34
CA LYS A 254 2.07 -17.19 28.48
C LYS A 254 3.50 -17.50 28.04
N TYR A 255 3.92 -16.96 26.92
CA TYR A 255 5.23 -17.25 26.33
C TYR A 255 6.29 -16.21 26.68
N ASP A 256 5.90 -15.00 27.09
CA ASP A 256 6.80 -13.88 27.44
C ASP A 256 7.83 -13.57 26.33
N VAL A 257 7.41 -13.62 25.06
CA VAL A 257 8.32 -13.46 23.91
C VAL A 257 8.27 -12.08 23.26
N LEU A 258 7.30 -11.23 23.64
CA LEU A 258 7.19 -9.87 23.14
C LEU A 258 8.09 -8.89 23.92
N PRO A 259 8.40 -7.70 23.36
CA PRO A 259 9.02 -6.61 24.10
C PRO A 259 8.17 -6.18 25.31
N ALA A 260 8.82 -5.61 26.33
CA ALA A 260 8.12 -5.09 27.52
C ALA A 260 7.16 -3.94 27.16
N ASN A 261 7.58 -3.03 26.28
CA ASN A 261 6.70 -2.02 25.68
C ASN A 261 5.86 -2.68 24.60
N THR A 262 4.54 -2.59 24.71
CA THR A 262 3.58 -3.14 23.75
C THR A 262 2.80 -2.07 22.98
N LEU A 263 3.08 -0.80 23.22
CA LEU A 263 2.53 0.31 22.42
C LEU A 263 3.58 0.67 21.36
N ILE A 264 3.49 0.00 20.22
CA ILE A 264 4.53 -0.03 19.18
C ILE A 264 3.91 0.43 17.86
N ASP A 265 4.42 1.55 17.35
CA ASP A 265 4.15 2.02 16.00
C ASP A 265 5.15 1.47 14.97
N SER A 266 4.97 1.83 13.72
CA SER A 266 5.81 1.36 12.61
C SER A 266 7.29 1.77 12.79
N GLU A 267 7.61 2.95 13.33
CA GLU A 267 8.98 3.40 13.49
C GLU A 267 9.71 2.58 14.56
N GLU A 268 9.12 2.46 15.75
CA GLU A 268 9.69 1.67 16.84
C GLU A 268 9.77 0.18 16.50
N TYR A 269 8.83 -0.32 15.70
CA TYR A 269 8.80 -1.69 15.20
C TYR A 269 10.05 -2.04 14.39
N TYR A 270 10.30 -1.30 13.32
CA TYR A 270 11.46 -1.56 12.47
C TYR A 270 12.77 -1.23 13.15
N LYS A 271 12.82 -0.19 13.98
CA LYS A 271 14.00 0.19 14.74
C LYS A 271 14.41 -0.91 15.74
N THR A 272 13.46 -1.39 16.54
CA THR A 272 13.73 -2.44 17.56
C THR A 272 14.22 -3.73 16.92
N PHE A 273 13.63 -4.13 15.80
CA PHE A 273 14.10 -5.27 15.02
C PHE A 273 15.50 -5.05 14.46
N SER A 274 15.74 -3.90 13.84
CA SER A 274 17.00 -3.58 13.17
C SER A 274 18.22 -3.58 14.11
N VAL A 275 18.05 -3.16 15.36
CA VAL A 275 19.12 -3.17 16.36
C VAL A 275 19.27 -4.52 17.08
N GLY A 276 18.60 -5.57 16.60
CA GLY A 276 18.72 -6.93 17.14
C GLY A 276 18.07 -7.15 18.49
N ASN A 277 17.01 -6.39 18.84
CA ASN A 277 16.24 -6.57 20.06
C ASN A 277 14.98 -7.44 19.87
N ALA A 278 14.67 -7.83 18.63
CA ALA A 278 13.63 -8.81 18.31
C ALA A 278 14.14 -9.79 17.26
N GLY A 279 13.77 -11.07 17.40
CA GLY A 279 14.21 -12.16 16.50
C GLY A 279 13.39 -12.24 15.23
N MET A 280 12.09 -12.01 15.31
CA MET A 280 11.15 -12.11 14.19
C MET A 280 10.13 -10.98 14.21
N ILE A 281 9.68 -10.58 13.02
CA ILE A 281 8.59 -9.63 12.78
C ILE A 281 7.78 -10.06 11.55
N MET A 282 6.49 -9.71 11.50
CA MET A 282 5.74 -9.75 10.24
C MET A 282 6.19 -8.60 9.35
N ALA A 283 6.44 -8.85 8.09
CA ALA A 283 6.88 -7.82 7.15
C ALA A 283 6.67 -8.24 5.70
N ALA A 284 6.55 -7.27 4.81
CA ALA A 284 6.67 -7.49 3.37
C ALA A 284 8.11 -7.29 2.89
N GLY A 285 8.36 -7.50 1.60
CA GLY A 285 9.70 -7.39 1.02
C GLY A 285 10.34 -6.00 1.12
N ASP A 286 9.55 -4.93 1.35
CA ASP A 286 10.03 -3.56 1.58
C ASP A 286 10.74 -3.37 2.93
N VAL A 287 10.70 -4.35 3.82
CA VAL A 287 11.44 -4.34 5.09
C VAL A 287 12.93 -4.06 4.86
N THR A 288 13.49 -4.50 3.75
CA THR A 288 14.89 -4.28 3.38
C THR A 288 15.27 -2.80 3.27
N GLU A 289 14.30 -1.95 2.90
CA GLU A 289 14.46 -0.50 2.86
C GLU A 289 14.25 0.15 4.25
N ARG A 290 13.35 -0.41 5.03
CA ARG A 290 12.98 0.12 6.34
C ARG A 290 14.11 -0.03 7.36
N VAL A 291 14.76 -1.21 7.37
CA VAL A 291 15.76 -1.57 8.38
C VAL A 291 17.12 -0.88 8.17
N VAL A 292 17.46 -0.52 6.93
CA VAL A 292 18.74 0.13 6.64
C VAL A 292 18.88 1.51 7.29
N LYS A 293 17.76 2.18 7.57
CA LYS A 293 17.71 3.46 8.32
C LYS A 293 18.31 3.35 9.72
N TYR A 294 18.41 2.14 10.26
CA TYR A 294 18.92 1.83 11.59
C TYR A 294 20.20 0.97 11.52
N ASP A 295 20.95 1.07 10.42
CA ASP A 295 22.24 0.45 10.19
C ASP A 295 22.25 -1.09 10.16
N MET A 296 21.10 -1.77 10.03
CA MET A 296 21.04 -3.22 9.84
C MET A 296 21.69 -3.61 8.50
N LYS A 297 22.57 -4.59 8.53
CA LYS A 297 23.31 -5.02 7.34
C LYS A 297 22.54 -6.09 6.57
N PRO A 298 22.80 -6.24 5.25
CA PRO A 298 22.11 -7.21 4.40
C PRO A 298 22.23 -8.67 4.86
N ASP A 299 23.31 -9.04 5.53
CA ASP A 299 23.54 -10.39 6.05
C ASP A 299 22.87 -10.65 7.41
N GLN A 300 22.38 -9.60 8.08
CA GLN A 300 21.71 -9.70 9.38
C GLN A 300 20.20 -9.92 9.27
N ILE A 301 19.63 -9.82 8.07
CA ILE A 301 18.19 -9.99 7.84
C ILE A 301 17.93 -11.11 6.83
N GLY A 302 16.92 -11.92 7.12
CA GLY A 302 16.34 -12.85 6.17
C GLY A 302 14.83 -12.72 6.14
N LEU A 303 14.20 -13.34 5.14
CA LEU A 303 12.75 -13.39 4.97
C LEU A 303 12.32 -14.83 4.68
N MET A 304 11.16 -15.22 5.20
CA MET A 304 10.48 -16.49 4.93
C MET A 304 8.97 -16.27 4.79
N GLY A 305 8.24 -17.27 4.31
CA GLY A 305 6.80 -17.21 4.19
C GLY A 305 6.09 -17.06 5.55
N ILE A 306 4.87 -16.57 5.52
CA ILE A 306 4.00 -16.51 6.70
C ILE A 306 3.62 -17.96 7.11
N PRO A 307 3.54 -18.29 8.41
CA PRO A 307 3.09 -19.61 8.84
C PRO A 307 1.62 -19.85 8.49
N ALA A 308 1.24 -21.12 8.32
CA ALA A 308 -0.16 -21.48 8.22
C ALA A 308 -0.89 -21.27 9.54
N GLY A 309 -2.18 -20.98 9.48
CA GLY A 309 -3.05 -21.04 10.63
C GLY A 309 -3.77 -22.38 10.77
N PRO A 310 -4.63 -22.52 11.78
CA PRO A 310 -5.39 -23.74 12.01
C PRO A 310 -6.37 -24.12 10.90
N LYS A 311 -6.81 -23.12 10.12
CA LYS A 311 -7.83 -23.28 9.08
C LYS A 311 -7.30 -23.02 7.68
N ARG A 312 -6.46 -21.98 7.49
CA ARG A 312 -6.02 -21.51 6.18
C ARG A 312 -4.51 -21.23 6.19
N HIS A 313 -3.87 -21.41 5.03
CA HIS A 313 -2.56 -20.82 4.77
C HIS A 313 -2.76 -19.61 3.87
N VAL A 314 -2.84 -18.45 4.45
CA VAL A 314 -3.25 -17.21 3.78
C VAL A 314 -2.31 -16.06 4.13
N THR A 315 -2.07 -15.19 3.17
CA THR A 315 -1.34 -13.93 3.37
C THR A 315 -2.10 -12.77 2.77
N LEU A 316 -1.79 -11.57 3.25
CA LEU A 316 -2.37 -10.33 2.79
C LEU A 316 -1.69 -9.86 1.50
N LEU A 317 -2.48 -9.47 0.51
CA LEU A 317 -2.06 -8.74 -0.68
C LEU A 317 -2.24 -7.25 -0.46
N GLY A 318 -1.13 -6.54 -0.35
CA GLY A 318 -1.12 -5.07 -0.37
C GLY A 318 -0.48 -4.54 -1.64
N GLY A 319 -0.65 -3.26 -1.89
CA GLY A 319 -0.05 -2.62 -3.04
C GLY A 319 -0.42 -1.15 -3.19
N SER A 320 0.13 -0.56 -4.24
CA SER A 320 -0.08 0.84 -4.57
C SER A 320 -0.46 0.99 -6.04
N ILE A 321 -1.35 1.94 -6.28
CA ILE A 321 -1.93 2.22 -7.59
C ILE A 321 -1.82 3.70 -7.95
N LEU A 322 -1.98 3.96 -9.24
CA LEU A 322 -2.24 5.27 -9.80
C LEU A 322 -3.61 5.24 -10.46
N CYS A 323 -4.47 6.18 -10.07
CA CYS A 323 -5.76 6.40 -10.69
C CYS A 323 -5.69 7.61 -11.63
N VAL A 324 -6.57 7.60 -12.63
CA VAL A 324 -6.85 8.75 -13.49
C VAL A 324 -8.25 9.25 -13.15
N ALA A 325 -8.43 10.55 -12.96
CA ALA A 325 -9.72 11.12 -12.59
C ALA A 325 -10.80 10.84 -13.66
N SER A 326 -12.04 10.56 -13.24
CA SER A 326 -13.13 10.16 -14.14
C SER A 326 -13.48 11.18 -15.23
N ASN A 327 -13.21 12.47 -14.99
CA ASN A 327 -13.42 13.55 -15.96
C ASN A 327 -12.28 13.70 -16.99
N ALA A 328 -11.25 12.83 -16.94
CA ALA A 328 -10.13 12.87 -17.86
C ALA A 328 -10.54 12.46 -19.28
N THR A 329 -10.04 13.21 -20.27
CA THR A 329 -10.22 12.87 -21.68
C THR A 329 -9.39 11.65 -22.08
N ASP A 330 -9.71 11.00 -23.21
CA ASP A 330 -8.91 9.89 -23.72
C ASP A 330 -7.44 10.26 -23.99
N ALA A 331 -7.18 11.52 -24.40
CA ALA A 331 -5.82 12.03 -24.55
C ALA A 331 -5.08 12.13 -23.22
N GLN A 332 -5.76 12.54 -22.16
CA GLN A 332 -5.19 12.57 -20.82
C GLN A 332 -4.94 11.18 -20.24
N LYS A 333 -5.84 10.22 -20.49
CA LYS A 333 -5.63 8.81 -20.09
C LYS A 333 -4.40 8.19 -20.77
N ASP A 334 -4.24 8.41 -22.09
CA ASP A 334 -3.05 7.94 -22.81
C ASP A 334 -1.77 8.64 -22.31
N ALA A 335 -1.82 9.96 -22.11
CA ALA A 335 -0.69 10.72 -21.56
C ALA A 335 -0.31 10.25 -20.14
N ALA A 336 -1.29 9.93 -19.30
CA ALA A 336 -1.07 9.39 -17.96
C ALA A 336 -0.35 8.03 -18.00
N ILE A 337 -0.79 7.11 -18.86
CA ILE A 337 -0.14 5.79 -18.99
C ILE A 337 1.29 5.96 -19.53
N ARG A 338 1.53 6.84 -20.51
CA ARG A 338 2.90 7.17 -20.98
C ARG A 338 3.77 7.70 -19.84
N TRP A 339 3.21 8.52 -18.96
CA TRP A 339 3.91 9.00 -17.77
C TRP A 339 4.24 7.87 -16.80
N PHE A 340 3.31 6.93 -16.56
CA PHE A 340 3.57 5.77 -15.71
C PHE A 340 4.68 4.89 -16.28
N GLU A 341 4.69 4.67 -17.59
CA GLU A 341 5.77 3.95 -18.28
C GLU A 341 7.12 4.67 -18.15
N LYS A 342 7.14 6.01 -18.32
CA LYS A 342 8.36 6.82 -18.13
C LYS A 342 8.91 6.73 -16.71
N ARG A 343 8.02 6.55 -15.72
CA ARG A 343 8.42 6.29 -14.32
C ARG A 343 8.94 4.87 -14.08
N GLY A 344 8.98 4.02 -15.08
CA GLY A 344 9.43 2.63 -14.98
C GLY A 344 8.38 1.67 -14.41
N TYR A 345 7.11 2.06 -14.36
CA TYR A 345 6.02 1.24 -13.82
C TYR A 345 5.36 0.33 -14.86
N GLY A 346 5.75 0.41 -16.13
CA GLY A 346 5.15 -0.37 -17.21
C GLY A 346 5.55 -1.86 -17.20
N CYS A 347 4.76 -2.66 -17.93
CA CYS A 347 5.04 -4.09 -18.13
C CYS A 347 5.94 -4.38 -19.33
N ASN A 348 6.26 -3.39 -20.13
CA ASN A 348 7.08 -3.57 -21.33
C ASN A 348 8.56 -3.66 -20.96
N ALA A 349 9.24 -4.67 -21.47
CA ALA A 349 10.67 -4.88 -21.22
C ALA A 349 11.54 -4.12 -22.26
N ASP A 350 11.21 -2.85 -22.50
CA ASP A 350 12.01 -1.96 -23.31
C ASP A 350 13.27 -1.46 -22.59
N ASP A 351 14.14 -0.77 -23.31
CA ASP A 351 15.43 -0.30 -22.78
C ASP A 351 15.24 0.71 -21.62
N ILE A 352 14.14 1.48 -21.62
CA ILE A 352 13.83 2.45 -20.58
C ILE A 352 13.47 1.71 -19.29
N SER A 353 12.52 0.78 -19.38
CA SER A 353 12.07 -0.03 -18.22
C SER A 353 13.21 -0.89 -17.66
N LYS A 354 14.00 -1.53 -18.54
CA LYS A 354 15.17 -2.31 -18.13
C LYS A 354 16.20 -1.46 -17.41
N LYS A 355 16.49 -0.27 -17.93
CA LYS A 355 17.42 0.66 -17.30
C LYS A 355 16.90 1.15 -15.95
N SER A 356 15.62 1.49 -15.86
CA SER A 356 14.99 1.94 -14.62
C SER A 356 15.09 0.88 -13.52
N ILE A 357 14.83 -0.40 -13.83
CA ILE A 357 14.98 -1.52 -12.90
C ILE A 357 16.43 -1.66 -12.42
N GLU A 358 17.39 -1.62 -13.35
CA GLU A 358 18.81 -1.79 -12.96
C GLU A 358 19.32 -0.60 -12.14
N ASP A 359 18.90 0.63 -12.47
CA ASP A 359 19.26 1.85 -11.73
C ASP A 359 18.62 1.86 -10.33
N ASP A 360 17.36 1.43 -10.17
CA ASP A 360 16.71 1.28 -8.87
C ASP A 360 17.45 0.28 -7.97
N ILE A 361 17.78 -0.90 -8.52
CA ILE A 361 18.49 -1.93 -7.76
C ILE A 361 19.90 -1.46 -7.37
N LYS A 362 20.62 -0.75 -8.24
CA LYS A 362 21.93 -0.17 -7.89
C LYS A 362 21.80 0.89 -6.81
N THR A 363 20.79 1.75 -6.89
CA THR A 363 20.53 2.77 -5.87
C THR A 363 20.27 2.14 -4.51
N LYS A 364 19.47 1.07 -4.46
CA LYS A 364 19.21 0.29 -3.25
C LYS A 364 20.48 -0.37 -2.71
N LEU A 365 21.29 -0.95 -3.59
CA LEU A 365 22.58 -1.56 -3.24
C LEU A 365 23.54 -0.53 -2.65
N ASP A 366 23.69 0.62 -3.30
CA ASP A 366 24.55 1.73 -2.84
C ASP A 366 24.05 2.32 -1.51
N GLY A 367 22.74 2.28 -1.29
CA GLY A 367 22.09 2.62 -0.01
C GLY A 367 22.26 1.55 1.08
N GLY A 368 22.92 0.44 0.83
CA GLY A 368 23.18 -0.64 1.80
C GLY A 368 21.98 -1.55 2.06
N GLN A 369 20.96 -1.54 1.19
CA GLN A 369 19.79 -2.42 1.32
C GLN A 369 20.14 -3.87 0.96
N LEU A 370 19.41 -4.82 1.54
CA LEU A 370 19.45 -6.21 1.11
C LEU A 370 18.86 -6.34 -0.31
N ILE A 371 19.68 -6.83 -1.24
CA ILE A 371 19.26 -7.23 -2.58
C ILE A 371 19.21 -8.76 -2.64
N GLY A 372 18.11 -9.31 -3.11
CA GLY A 372 17.86 -10.75 -3.17
C GLY A 372 16.39 -11.12 -3.02
N VAL A 373 15.57 -10.20 -2.49
CA VAL A 373 14.14 -10.40 -2.27
C VAL A 373 13.37 -10.18 -3.57
N LYS A 374 12.63 -11.20 -4.01
CA LYS A 374 11.75 -11.17 -5.18
C LYS A 374 10.30 -10.94 -4.70
N SER A 375 9.95 -9.69 -4.45
CA SER A 375 8.59 -9.31 -4.06
C SER A 375 7.59 -9.64 -5.16
N MET A 376 6.32 -9.79 -4.78
CA MET A 376 5.22 -9.96 -5.73
C MET A 376 5.23 -8.82 -6.76
N SER A 377 4.93 -9.17 -8.00
CA SER A 377 4.83 -8.20 -9.10
C SER A 377 3.36 -7.89 -9.40
N PRO A 378 3.02 -6.63 -9.72
CA PRO A 378 1.71 -6.32 -10.29
C PRO A 378 1.52 -6.92 -11.68
N TRP A 379 2.58 -7.38 -12.31
CA TRP A 379 2.58 -8.02 -13.63
C TRP A 379 2.60 -9.53 -13.52
N ASN A 380 2.01 -10.20 -14.50
CA ASN A 380 2.06 -11.65 -14.64
C ASN A 380 3.53 -12.13 -14.66
N ASN A 381 3.83 -13.17 -13.90
CA ASN A 381 5.19 -13.73 -13.74
C ASN A 381 5.80 -14.23 -15.07
N GLU A 382 4.99 -14.51 -16.09
CA GLU A 382 5.46 -14.91 -17.42
C GLU A 382 5.92 -13.73 -18.29
N THR A 383 5.73 -12.49 -17.82
CA THR A 383 6.18 -11.30 -18.55
C THR A 383 7.70 -11.17 -18.57
N GLU A 384 8.25 -10.69 -19.69
CA GLU A 384 9.69 -10.49 -19.83
C GLU A 384 10.24 -9.52 -18.78
N ILE A 385 9.44 -8.49 -18.38
CA ILE A 385 9.88 -7.49 -17.40
C ILE A 385 10.09 -8.10 -16.01
N VAL A 386 9.24 -9.04 -15.59
CA VAL A 386 9.39 -9.74 -14.29
C VAL A 386 10.62 -10.65 -14.32
N SER A 387 10.79 -11.41 -15.41
CA SER A 387 11.97 -12.25 -15.61
C SER A 387 13.27 -11.43 -15.61
N TYR A 388 13.27 -10.29 -16.30
CA TYR A 388 14.41 -9.37 -16.31
C TYR A 388 14.71 -8.83 -14.92
N ARG A 389 13.69 -8.29 -14.20
CA ARG A 389 13.83 -7.78 -12.83
C ARG A 389 14.46 -8.84 -11.91
N ASN A 390 13.94 -10.07 -11.95
CA ASN A 390 14.45 -11.17 -11.14
C ASN A 390 15.93 -11.48 -11.47
N SER A 391 16.31 -11.45 -12.76
CA SER A 391 17.71 -11.66 -13.17
C SER A 391 18.65 -10.57 -12.66
N ILE A 392 18.18 -9.32 -12.60
CA ILE A 392 18.95 -8.19 -12.06
C ILE A 392 19.06 -8.28 -10.53
N ILE A 393 18.00 -8.69 -9.83
CA ILE A 393 18.03 -8.99 -8.39
C ILE A 393 19.10 -10.06 -8.12
N ASP A 394 19.09 -11.18 -8.84
CA ASP A 394 20.07 -12.26 -8.68
C ASP A 394 21.51 -11.79 -9.00
N LYS A 395 21.69 -10.95 -10.01
CA LYS A 395 22.98 -10.38 -10.41
C LYS A 395 23.62 -9.52 -9.30
N TYR A 396 22.81 -8.77 -8.58
CA TYR A 396 23.27 -7.81 -7.56
C TYR A 396 23.03 -8.30 -6.12
N ALA A 397 22.61 -9.55 -5.93
CA ALA A 397 22.39 -10.12 -4.60
C ALA A 397 23.65 -9.95 -3.72
N ASN A 398 23.44 -9.44 -2.50
CA ASN A 398 24.53 -9.00 -1.60
C ASN A 398 24.52 -9.70 -0.22
N SER A 399 23.78 -10.81 -0.10
CA SER A 399 23.77 -11.67 1.10
C SER A 399 23.68 -13.14 0.69
N ASN A 400 23.70 -14.07 1.68
CA ASN A 400 23.47 -15.48 1.41
C ASN A 400 22.05 -15.66 0.81
N PRO A 401 21.92 -16.21 -0.41
CA PRO A 401 20.61 -16.36 -1.06
C PRO A 401 19.64 -17.25 -0.27
N ASN A 402 20.14 -18.12 0.59
CA ASN A 402 19.30 -18.96 1.44
C ASN A 402 18.54 -18.17 2.51
N HIS A 403 19.01 -16.97 2.88
CA HIS A 403 18.32 -16.11 3.83
C HIS A 403 16.94 -15.61 3.33
N VAL A 404 16.74 -15.58 2.02
CA VAL A 404 15.50 -15.08 1.40
C VAL A 404 14.81 -16.11 0.49
N ARG A 405 15.42 -17.28 0.32
CA ARG A 405 14.93 -18.31 -0.61
C ARG A 405 13.51 -18.73 -0.27
N LEU A 406 13.21 -18.99 0.99
CA LEU A 406 11.87 -19.42 1.42
C LEU A 406 10.79 -18.37 1.18
N TYR A 407 11.12 -17.08 1.30
CA TYR A 407 10.20 -16.00 0.94
C TYR A 407 9.99 -15.91 -0.59
N ASN A 408 11.08 -16.03 -1.36
CA ASN A 408 10.99 -15.98 -2.82
C ASN A 408 10.18 -17.15 -3.39
N GLU A 409 10.28 -18.34 -2.80
CA GLU A 409 9.46 -19.51 -3.12
C GLU A 409 8.00 -19.29 -2.71
N PHE A 410 7.76 -18.77 -1.50
CA PHE A 410 6.44 -18.48 -0.95
C PHE A 410 5.62 -17.49 -1.81
N VAL A 411 6.22 -16.42 -2.32
CA VAL A 411 5.53 -15.41 -3.15
C VAL A 411 4.91 -16.00 -4.41
N THR A 412 5.43 -17.13 -4.89
CA THR A 412 4.95 -17.82 -6.11
C THR A 412 4.26 -19.14 -5.81
N ASP A 413 4.10 -19.51 -4.54
CA ASP A 413 3.46 -20.77 -4.13
C ASP A 413 1.95 -20.68 -4.30
N SER A 414 1.42 -21.47 -5.24
CA SER A 414 -0.02 -21.52 -5.52
C SER A 414 -0.85 -22.19 -4.42
N SER A 415 -0.22 -22.86 -3.44
CA SER A 415 -0.91 -23.45 -2.29
C SER A 415 -1.23 -22.42 -1.20
N VAL A 416 -0.60 -21.23 -1.26
CA VAL A 416 -0.87 -20.12 -0.36
C VAL A 416 -2.00 -19.25 -0.93
N GLU A 417 -3.00 -19.04 -0.13
CA GLU A 417 -4.07 -18.10 -0.46
C GLU A 417 -3.55 -16.68 -0.32
N ILE A 418 -3.71 -15.88 -1.36
CA ILE A 418 -3.37 -14.46 -1.35
C ILE A 418 -4.68 -13.69 -1.35
N GLN A 419 -4.98 -13.04 -0.21
CA GLN A 419 -6.24 -12.35 0.02
C GLN A 419 -6.02 -10.83 -0.03
N PRO A 420 -6.84 -10.09 -0.79
CA PRO A 420 -6.84 -8.63 -0.72
C PRO A 420 -7.33 -8.16 0.64
N GLU A 421 -6.99 -6.92 0.97
CA GLU A 421 -7.51 -6.25 2.16
C GLU A 421 -9.03 -6.11 2.09
N GLU A 422 -9.67 -5.89 3.25
CA GLU A 422 -11.13 -5.76 3.33
C GLU A 422 -11.64 -4.62 2.42
N PRO A 423 -12.81 -4.77 1.81
CA PRO A 423 -13.22 -3.89 0.70
C PRO A 423 -13.73 -2.51 1.12
N VAL A 424 -14.20 -2.32 2.37
CA VAL A 424 -14.77 -1.06 2.84
C VAL A 424 -14.33 -0.73 4.27
N CYS A 425 -14.21 0.54 4.61
CA CYS A 425 -13.82 1.04 5.94
C CYS A 425 -12.55 0.38 6.50
N THR A 426 -11.64 0.00 5.64
CA THR A 426 -10.49 -0.85 5.97
C THR A 426 -9.57 -0.20 6.98
N GLN A 427 -9.27 1.10 6.81
CA GLN A 427 -8.42 1.83 7.74
C GLN A 427 -9.08 2.01 9.12
N ASP A 428 -10.40 2.16 9.15
CA ASP A 428 -11.16 2.23 10.40
C ASP A 428 -11.18 0.88 11.11
N LEU A 429 -11.33 -0.23 10.37
CA LEU A 429 -11.21 -1.59 10.90
C LEU A 429 -9.86 -1.80 11.57
N TYR A 430 -8.77 -1.39 10.92
CA TYR A 430 -7.43 -1.54 11.48
C TYR A 430 -7.27 -0.76 12.80
N GLY A 431 -7.83 0.44 12.88
CA GLY A 431 -7.85 1.22 14.14
C GLY A 431 -8.65 0.53 15.25
N VAL A 432 -9.77 -0.10 14.92
CA VAL A 432 -10.57 -0.89 15.87
C VAL A 432 -9.79 -2.12 16.35
N LEU A 433 -9.13 -2.83 15.44
CA LEU A 433 -8.32 -4.01 15.78
C LEU A 433 -7.07 -3.64 16.58
N ASP A 434 -6.39 -2.52 16.31
CA ASP A 434 -5.31 -1.99 17.15
C ASP A 434 -5.75 -1.87 18.62
N ASN A 435 -6.94 -1.33 18.86
CA ASN A 435 -7.48 -1.20 20.21
C ASN A 435 -7.71 -2.57 20.88
N CYS A 436 -8.25 -3.55 20.14
CA CYS A 436 -8.42 -4.92 20.65
C CYS A 436 -7.07 -5.56 21.03
N ILE A 437 -6.05 -5.40 20.20
CA ILE A 437 -4.70 -5.90 20.45
C ILE A 437 -4.08 -5.22 21.67
N GLN A 438 -4.19 -3.90 21.76
CA GLN A 438 -3.66 -3.15 22.91
C GLN A 438 -4.33 -3.59 24.22
N GLU A 439 -5.64 -3.82 24.21
CA GLU A 439 -6.38 -4.25 25.40
C GLU A 439 -5.86 -5.62 25.91
N VAL A 440 -5.74 -6.61 25.05
CA VAL A 440 -5.24 -7.94 25.46
C VAL A 440 -3.76 -7.94 25.84
N LEU A 441 -2.97 -7.00 25.32
CA LEU A 441 -1.55 -6.86 25.67
C LEU A 441 -1.32 -6.00 26.91
N THR A 442 -2.32 -5.29 27.42
CA THR A 442 -2.21 -4.46 28.63
C THR A 442 -2.92 -5.06 29.84
N ASP A 443 -3.90 -5.95 29.62
CA ASP A 443 -4.61 -6.67 30.69
C ASP A 443 -4.53 -8.20 30.48
N GLU A 444 -3.83 -8.87 31.39
CA GLU A 444 -3.73 -10.35 31.41
C GLU A 444 -5.10 -11.03 31.54
N ASN A 445 -6.10 -10.37 32.15
CA ASN A 445 -7.43 -10.92 32.38
C ASN A 445 -8.43 -10.54 31.30
N ALA A 446 -8.01 -9.80 30.24
CA ALA A 446 -8.88 -9.39 29.16
C ALA A 446 -9.59 -10.59 28.50
N ASP A 447 -10.89 -10.46 28.28
CA ASP A 447 -11.71 -11.48 27.60
C ASP A 447 -11.76 -11.18 26.10
N CYS A 448 -11.04 -11.98 25.32
CA CYS A 448 -10.94 -11.80 23.87
C CYS A 448 -12.31 -11.82 23.17
N ALA A 449 -13.23 -12.72 23.59
CA ALA A 449 -14.54 -12.81 22.97
C ALA A 449 -15.41 -11.58 23.29
N ALA A 450 -15.40 -11.12 24.53
CA ALA A 450 -16.14 -9.91 24.93
C ALA A 450 -15.62 -8.64 24.25
N ILE A 451 -14.30 -8.52 24.08
CA ILE A 451 -13.65 -7.42 23.36
C ILE A 451 -14.11 -7.40 21.90
N LEU A 452 -14.06 -8.55 21.23
CA LEU A 452 -14.45 -8.66 19.82
C LEU A 452 -15.96 -8.47 19.59
N GLU A 453 -16.82 -8.95 20.50
CA GLU A 453 -18.26 -8.69 20.45
C GLU A 453 -18.55 -7.18 20.46
N LYS A 454 -17.91 -6.46 21.39
CA LYS A 454 -18.03 -5.01 21.48
C LYS A 454 -17.46 -4.32 20.23
N ALA A 455 -16.26 -4.69 19.80
CA ALA A 455 -15.58 -4.11 18.65
C ALA A 455 -16.36 -4.31 17.36
N ASN A 456 -16.90 -5.51 17.12
CA ASN A 456 -17.75 -5.84 15.97
C ASN A 456 -19.01 -4.98 15.95
N SER A 457 -19.69 -4.86 17.09
CA SER A 457 -20.92 -4.05 17.21
C SER A 457 -20.63 -2.56 17.03
N ASP A 458 -19.52 -2.07 17.57
CA ASP A 458 -19.11 -0.67 17.44
C ASP A 458 -18.67 -0.35 16.00
N PHE A 459 -17.96 -1.27 15.34
CA PHE A 459 -17.57 -1.12 13.94
C PHE A 459 -18.78 -1.08 13.01
N GLN A 460 -19.73 -2.01 13.19
CA GLN A 460 -21.00 -2.01 12.44
C GLN A 460 -21.68 -0.65 12.54
N ARG A 461 -21.97 -0.20 13.76
CA ARG A 461 -22.75 1.00 14.03
C ARG A 461 -22.05 2.29 13.60
N ASN A 462 -20.73 2.38 13.80
CA ASN A 462 -20.00 3.64 13.62
C ASN A 462 -19.48 3.82 12.19
N TYR A 463 -19.31 2.73 11.43
CA TYR A 463 -18.73 2.75 10.11
C TYR A 463 -19.62 2.10 9.04
N LEU A 464 -19.95 0.81 9.15
CA LEU A 464 -20.66 0.11 8.08
C LEU A 464 -22.10 0.61 7.90
N ASP A 465 -22.81 0.93 8.99
CA ASP A 465 -24.19 1.49 8.92
C ASP A 465 -24.22 2.95 8.38
N ASN A 466 -23.06 3.59 8.21
CA ASN A 466 -22.95 4.96 7.71
C ASN A 466 -22.34 5.04 6.30
N LEU A 467 -22.17 3.90 5.61
CA LEU A 467 -21.78 3.90 4.22
C LEU A 467 -22.95 4.44 3.37
N ASP A 468 -22.75 5.57 2.74
CA ASP A 468 -23.65 6.14 1.73
C ASP A 468 -23.31 5.54 0.36
N TYR A 469 -24.20 4.73 -0.20
CA TYR A 469 -24.08 4.13 -1.54
C TYR A 469 -24.85 4.93 -2.60
#